data_f6b1418cc9eadb8fcf17721f38e85cc9
#
_entry.id   f6b1418cc9eadb8fcf17721f38e85cc9
#
_cell.length_a   1.000
_cell.length_b   1.000
_cell.length_c   1.000
_cell.angle_alpha   90.00
_cell.angle_beta   90.00
_cell.angle_gamma   90.00
#
_symmetry.space_group_name_H-M   'P 1'
#
loop_
_entity.id
_entity.type
_entity.pdbx_description
1 polymer ?
#
loop_
_entity_poly.entity_id
_entity_poly.type
_entity_poly.pdbx_seq_one_letter_code
_entity_poly.pdbx_strand_id
1 'polypeptide(L)'
;MRIVVLIILFQYNLFSQDSLFWFDMSKVRDPIPKTPMVIDKIFGISQLKVIDSLKNVRVVTRDGYRLQLFESSGADEAKNVMMRYGNSLTDSIYLDFDAPLYKVRYGNFETREQAEVAKAELKKKGFRKMWIVKSRID
;
A
#
# COMPACT_ATOMS: atom_id res chain seq x y z
N MET A 1 9.47 49.29 -51.27
CA MET A 1 10.33 49.59 -50.10
C MET A 1 9.62 49.33 -48.76
N ARG A 2 8.38 49.77 -48.56
CA ARG A 2 7.64 49.56 -47.29
C ARG A 2 7.35 48.11 -46.97
N ILE A 3 7.06 47.24 -47.94
CA ILE A 3 6.74 45.80 -47.76
C ILE A 3 7.99 45.00 -47.35
N VAL A 4 9.17 45.33 -47.90
CA VAL A 4 10.44 44.67 -47.58
C VAL A 4 10.83 44.91 -46.11
N VAL A 5 10.58 46.09 -45.58
CA VAL A 5 10.84 46.45 -44.17
C VAL A 5 9.92 45.65 -43.22
N LEU A 6 8.66 45.45 -43.59
CA LEU A 6 7.72 44.63 -42.82
C LEU A 6 8.13 43.16 -42.77
N ILE A 7 8.63 42.60 -43.86
CA ILE A 7 9.10 41.21 -43.90
C ILE A 7 10.34 41.02 -43.00
N ILE A 8 11.25 41.99 -43.01
CA ILE A 8 12.47 41.97 -42.17
C ILE A 8 12.08 42.04 -40.67
N LEU A 9 11.12 42.89 -40.30
CA LEU A 9 10.64 43.01 -38.93
C LEU A 9 9.94 41.74 -38.44
N PHE A 10 9.28 40.98 -39.34
CA PHE A 10 8.62 39.74 -38.99
C PHE A 10 9.62 38.60 -38.75
N GLN A 11 10.76 38.61 -39.41
CA GLN A 11 11.83 37.62 -39.20
C GLN A 11 12.49 37.72 -37.81
N TYR A 12 12.56 38.89 -37.22
CA TYR A 12 13.16 39.06 -35.87
C TYR A 12 12.33 38.47 -34.74
N ASN A 13 11.02 38.30 -34.95
CA ASN A 13 10.16 37.65 -33.91
C ASN A 13 10.23 36.12 -33.91
N LEU A 14 10.79 35.48 -34.93
CA LEU A 14 10.92 34.03 -35.01
C LEU A 14 12.16 33.48 -34.30
N PHE A 15 13.14 34.36 -33.98
CA PHE A 15 14.35 33.94 -33.25
C PHE A 15 14.30 34.15 -31.75
N SER A 16 13.21 34.66 -31.20
CA SER A 16 13.06 34.94 -29.78
C SER A 16 12.38 33.79 -29.00
N GLN A 17 12.35 32.59 -29.55
CA GLN A 17 12.02 31.38 -28.76
C GLN A 17 13.31 30.68 -28.34
N ASP A 18 14.21 31.42 -27.72
CA ASP A 18 15.23 30.78 -26.92
C ASP A 18 14.55 30.05 -25.77
N SER A 19 14.75 28.77 -25.76
CA SER A 19 14.37 27.75 -24.81
C SER A 19 14.79 28.05 -23.35
N LEU A 20 14.38 29.21 -22.84
CA LEU A 20 14.71 29.64 -21.48
C LEU A 20 13.95 28.88 -20.41
N PHE A 21 13.08 27.91 -20.79
CA PHE A 21 12.22 27.20 -19.88
C PHE A 21 12.39 25.67 -19.86
N TRP A 22 13.29 25.13 -20.68
CA TRP A 22 13.56 23.69 -20.62
C TRP A 22 14.81 23.44 -19.78
N PHE A 23 14.55 23.22 -18.50
CA PHE A 23 15.56 22.71 -17.61
C PHE A 23 15.96 21.31 -18.08
N ASP A 24 17.18 21.19 -18.59
CA ASP A 24 17.69 19.89 -19.06
C ASP A 24 17.94 18.97 -17.86
N MET A 25 16.96 18.12 -17.56
CA MET A 25 17.02 17.18 -16.47
C MET A 25 18.18 16.18 -16.60
N SER A 26 18.74 16.01 -17.79
CA SER A 26 19.90 15.13 -18.01
C SER A 26 21.19 15.70 -17.43
N LYS A 27 21.25 17.01 -17.20
CA LYS A 27 22.40 17.70 -16.60
C LYS A 27 22.33 17.83 -15.09
N VAL A 28 21.18 17.54 -14.49
CA VAL A 28 21.02 17.51 -13.04
C VAL A 28 21.65 16.24 -12.52
N ARG A 29 22.87 16.33 -12.12
CA ARG A 29 23.56 15.30 -11.33
C ARG A 29 23.48 15.71 -9.86
N ASP A 30 22.30 15.60 -9.27
CA ASP A 30 22.22 15.63 -7.83
C ASP A 30 22.86 14.34 -7.31
N PRO A 31 23.95 14.46 -6.56
CA PRO A 31 24.51 13.28 -5.90
C PRO A 31 23.42 12.75 -4.97
N ILE A 32 22.89 11.57 -5.30
CA ILE A 32 21.94 10.89 -4.41
C ILE A 32 22.65 10.75 -3.07
N PRO A 33 22.16 11.37 -2.00
CA PRO A 33 22.79 11.24 -0.69
C PRO A 33 22.81 9.76 -0.35
N LYS A 34 24.00 9.20 -0.12
CA LYS A 34 24.22 7.76 0.11
C LYS A 34 23.38 7.23 1.26
N THR A 35 23.05 8.10 2.22
CA THR A 35 22.07 7.88 3.28
C THR A 35 21.60 9.23 3.81
N PRO A 36 20.31 9.47 3.99
CA PRO A 36 19.87 10.68 4.68
C PRO A 36 20.42 10.64 6.11
N MET A 37 21.24 11.63 6.47
CA MET A 37 21.83 11.73 7.83
C MET A 37 20.80 11.67 8.97
N VAL A 38 19.54 11.98 8.65
CA VAL A 38 18.42 11.92 9.59
C VAL A 38 18.07 10.48 9.97
N ILE A 39 18.15 9.54 9.01
CA ILE A 39 17.84 8.12 9.25
C ILE A 39 18.91 7.48 10.14
N ASP A 40 20.19 7.81 9.91
CA ASP A 40 21.29 7.28 10.73
C ASP A 40 21.22 7.79 12.18
N LYS A 41 20.78 9.02 12.39
CA LYS A 41 20.64 9.60 13.76
C LYS A 41 19.41 9.09 14.51
N ILE A 42 18.29 8.84 13.84
CA ILE A 42 17.04 8.45 14.49
C ILE A 42 16.96 6.94 14.70
N PHE A 43 17.38 6.15 13.70
CA PHE A 43 17.17 4.71 13.72
C PHE A 43 18.43 3.87 13.95
N GLY A 44 19.63 4.46 13.79
CA GLY A 44 20.90 3.74 13.89
C GLY A 44 21.11 2.69 12.79
N ILE A 45 22.36 2.39 12.50
CA ILE A 45 22.75 1.47 11.42
C ILE A 45 22.22 0.03 11.62
N SER A 46 21.99 -0.37 12.88
CA SER A 46 21.45 -1.70 13.22
C SER A 46 20.02 -1.90 12.75
N GLN A 47 19.19 -0.83 12.77
CA GLN A 47 17.80 -0.92 12.34
C GLN A 47 17.65 -0.92 10.81
N LEU A 48 18.56 -0.25 10.08
CA LEU A 48 18.60 -0.34 8.63
C LEU A 48 18.89 -1.77 8.16
N LYS A 49 19.78 -2.50 8.84
CA LYS A 49 20.05 -3.92 8.56
C LYS A 49 18.81 -4.79 8.78
N VAL A 50 18.00 -4.50 9.79
CA VAL A 50 16.75 -5.20 10.05
C VAL A 50 15.72 -4.91 8.95
N ILE A 51 15.61 -3.65 8.51
CA ILE A 51 14.71 -3.28 7.40
C ILE A 51 15.13 -3.96 6.09
N ASP A 52 16.42 -4.03 5.81
CA ASP A 52 16.92 -4.72 4.61
C ASP A 52 16.71 -6.24 4.68
N SER A 53 16.84 -6.83 5.87
CA SER A 53 16.49 -8.24 6.08
C SER A 53 14.99 -8.50 5.86
N LEU A 54 14.12 -7.60 6.31
CA LEU A 54 12.67 -7.71 6.12
C LEU A 54 12.25 -7.56 4.65
N LYS A 55 12.95 -6.73 3.87
CA LYS A 55 12.72 -6.60 2.42
C LYS A 55 13.02 -7.89 1.66
N ASN A 56 13.95 -8.70 2.16
CA ASN A 56 14.36 -9.96 1.55
C ASN A 56 13.52 -11.16 1.99
N VAL A 57 12.62 -10.99 2.97
CA VAL A 57 11.66 -12.02 3.35
C VAL A 57 10.60 -12.13 2.24
N ARG A 58 10.72 -13.12 1.39
CA ARG A 58 9.66 -13.51 0.47
C ARG A 58 8.55 -14.15 1.29
N VAL A 59 7.50 -13.40 1.56
CA VAL A 59 6.25 -13.98 2.04
C VAL A 59 5.69 -14.82 0.91
N VAL A 60 5.77 -16.14 1.05
CA VAL A 60 5.18 -17.06 0.07
C VAL A 60 3.69 -17.12 0.36
N THR A 61 2.94 -16.29 -0.33
CA THR A 61 1.48 -16.31 -0.24
C THR A 61 0.90 -17.35 -1.19
N ARG A 62 -0.09 -18.09 -0.73
CA ARG A 62 -0.86 -19.08 -1.50
C ARG A 62 -2.35 -18.76 -1.47
N ASP A 63 -3.08 -19.29 -2.42
CA ASP A 63 -4.53 -19.16 -2.45
C ASP A 63 -5.14 -19.98 -1.31
N GLY A 64 -6.05 -19.40 -0.56
CA GLY A 64 -6.75 -20.04 0.53
C GLY A 64 -8.05 -19.33 0.88
N TYR A 65 -8.52 -19.55 2.10
CA TYR A 65 -9.80 -19.02 2.57
C TYR A 65 -9.62 -18.34 3.93
N ARG A 66 -10.37 -17.28 4.13
CA ARG A 66 -10.51 -16.58 5.43
C ARG A 66 -11.98 -16.40 5.76
N LEU A 67 -12.28 -16.24 7.04
CA LEU A 67 -13.62 -15.86 7.48
C LEU A 67 -13.69 -14.34 7.62
N GLN A 68 -14.55 -13.69 6.86
CA GLN A 68 -14.82 -12.27 7.04
C GLN A 68 -15.86 -12.11 8.16
N LEU A 69 -15.47 -11.39 9.21
CA LEU A 69 -16.27 -11.22 10.42
C LEU A 69 -17.00 -9.88 10.44
N PHE A 70 -16.41 -8.86 9.83
CA PHE A 70 -16.92 -7.50 9.87
C PHE A 70 -16.46 -6.69 8.66
N GLU A 71 -17.23 -5.69 8.29
CA GLU A 71 -16.86 -4.68 7.30
C GLU A 71 -17.41 -3.31 7.68
N SER A 72 -16.64 -2.26 7.42
CA SER A 72 -17.03 -0.87 7.65
C SER A 72 -16.29 0.07 6.71
N SER A 73 -16.87 1.22 6.43
CA SER A 73 -16.19 2.32 5.74
C SER A 73 -15.24 3.10 6.65
N GLY A 74 -15.40 2.99 7.97
CA GLY A 74 -14.56 3.65 8.96
C GLY A 74 -13.38 2.78 9.40
N ALA A 75 -12.15 3.30 9.24
CA ALA A 75 -10.94 2.60 9.66
C ALA A 75 -10.89 2.36 11.17
N ASP A 76 -11.28 3.38 11.96
CA ASP A 76 -11.24 3.30 13.43
C ASP A 76 -12.25 2.29 13.96
N GLU A 77 -13.43 2.22 13.34
CA GLU A 77 -14.46 1.25 13.70
C GLU A 77 -13.96 -0.19 13.45
N ALA A 78 -13.41 -0.44 12.26
CA ALA A 78 -12.86 -1.74 11.92
C ALA A 78 -11.68 -2.15 12.82
N LYS A 79 -10.81 -1.21 13.17
CA LYS A 79 -9.70 -1.42 14.11
C LYS A 79 -10.19 -1.75 15.52
N ASN A 80 -11.19 -1.04 16.01
CA ASN A 80 -11.78 -1.31 17.33
C ASN A 80 -12.43 -2.68 17.40
N VAL A 81 -13.13 -3.09 16.33
CA VAL A 81 -13.72 -4.43 16.21
C VAL A 81 -12.63 -5.50 16.15
N MET A 82 -11.57 -5.28 15.37
CA MET A 82 -10.42 -6.18 15.30
C MET A 82 -9.78 -6.40 16.67
N MET A 83 -9.54 -5.33 17.44
CA MET A 83 -8.97 -5.43 18.80
C MET A 83 -9.89 -6.19 19.75
N ARG A 84 -11.20 -5.94 19.67
CA ARG A 84 -12.20 -6.64 20.49
C ARG A 84 -12.23 -8.14 20.19
N TYR A 85 -12.18 -8.52 18.92
CA TYR A 85 -12.17 -9.92 18.51
C TYR A 85 -10.83 -10.59 18.80
N GLY A 86 -9.71 -9.87 18.72
CA GLY A 86 -8.38 -10.38 19.06
C GLY A 86 -8.29 -10.93 20.49
N ASN A 87 -9.03 -10.35 21.41
CA ASN A 87 -9.07 -10.83 22.80
C ASN A 87 -9.92 -12.11 22.99
N SER A 88 -10.78 -12.43 22.01
CA SER A 88 -11.75 -13.54 22.10
C SER A 88 -11.43 -14.71 21.19
N LEU A 89 -10.54 -14.51 20.23
CA LEU A 89 -10.20 -15.48 19.18
C LEU A 89 -8.74 -15.90 19.31
N THR A 90 -8.47 -17.15 18.97
CA THR A 90 -7.14 -17.78 19.13
C THR A 90 -6.26 -17.61 17.89
N ASP A 91 -6.85 -17.59 16.70
CA ASP A 91 -6.10 -17.47 15.47
C ASP A 91 -5.93 -16.02 15.04
N SER A 92 -5.09 -15.80 14.04
CA SER A 92 -4.74 -14.49 13.55
C SER A 92 -5.93 -13.74 12.94
N ILE A 93 -6.02 -12.46 13.26
CA ILE A 93 -7.02 -11.55 12.68
C ILE A 93 -6.30 -10.53 11.79
N TYR A 94 -6.87 -10.29 10.65
CA TYR A 94 -6.34 -9.41 9.62
C TYR A 94 -7.29 -8.25 9.36
N LEU A 95 -6.73 -7.06 9.16
CA LEU A 95 -7.47 -5.88 8.71
C LEU A 95 -7.05 -5.58 7.29
N ASP A 96 -7.93 -5.85 6.35
CA ASP A 96 -7.70 -5.61 4.94
C ASP A 96 -8.52 -4.40 4.47
N PHE A 97 -7.91 -3.55 3.64
CA PHE A 97 -8.61 -2.47 2.97
C PHE A 97 -8.89 -2.88 1.52
N ASP A 98 -10.16 -3.02 1.21
CA ASP A 98 -10.65 -3.30 -0.14
C ASP A 98 -11.67 -2.22 -0.48
N ALA A 99 -11.17 -1.20 -1.16
CA ALA A 99 -11.87 0.08 -1.37
C ALA A 99 -13.33 -0.11 -1.80
N PRO A 100 -14.28 0.56 -1.16
CA PRO A 100 -14.11 1.58 -0.12
C PRO A 100 -14.19 1.07 1.33
N LEU A 101 -14.10 -0.24 1.58
CA LEU A 101 -14.41 -0.86 2.87
C LEU A 101 -13.18 -1.45 3.54
N TYR A 102 -13.13 -1.29 4.85
CA TYR A 102 -12.23 -2.01 5.74
C TYR A 102 -12.89 -3.32 6.16
N LYS A 103 -12.17 -4.44 5.98
CA LYS A 103 -12.68 -5.78 6.22
C LYS A 103 -11.85 -6.47 7.30
N VAL A 104 -12.52 -6.96 8.34
CA VAL A 104 -11.88 -7.75 9.41
C VAL A 104 -12.03 -9.23 9.05
N ARG A 105 -10.90 -9.90 8.83
CA ARG A 105 -10.84 -11.31 8.43
C ARG A 105 -10.12 -12.15 9.48
N TYR A 106 -10.48 -13.40 9.57
CA TYR A 106 -10.00 -14.34 10.58
C TYR A 106 -9.49 -15.62 9.96
N GLY A 107 -8.36 -16.11 10.47
CA GLY A 107 -7.76 -17.39 10.15
C GLY A 107 -7.11 -17.46 8.78
N ASN A 108 -6.31 -18.50 8.59
CA ASN A 108 -5.70 -18.89 7.33
C ASN A 108 -6.08 -20.35 7.07
N PHE A 109 -7.01 -20.59 6.16
CA PHE A 109 -7.51 -21.92 5.84
C PHE A 109 -7.09 -22.30 4.43
N GLU A 110 -6.47 -23.47 4.26
CA GLU A 110 -6.04 -23.96 2.94
C GLU A 110 -7.23 -24.44 2.12
N THR A 111 -8.22 -25.01 2.78
CA THR A 111 -9.42 -25.53 2.11
C THR A 111 -10.68 -24.86 2.62
N ARG A 112 -11.73 -24.89 1.78
CA ARG A 112 -13.03 -24.34 2.15
C ARG A 112 -13.67 -25.11 3.30
N GLU A 113 -13.47 -26.42 3.33
CA GLU A 113 -13.99 -27.30 4.38
C GLU A 113 -13.45 -26.93 5.75
N GLN A 114 -12.15 -26.64 5.85
CA GLN A 114 -11.54 -26.14 7.08
C GLN A 114 -12.17 -24.81 7.53
N ALA A 115 -12.40 -23.89 6.60
CA ALA A 115 -13.07 -22.63 6.89
C ALA A 115 -14.53 -22.84 7.35
N GLU A 116 -15.24 -23.82 6.81
CA GLU A 116 -16.61 -24.16 7.24
C GLU A 116 -16.65 -24.74 8.65
N VAL A 117 -15.71 -25.60 9.01
CA VAL A 117 -15.55 -26.12 10.38
C VAL A 117 -15.31 -24.97 11.37
N ALA A 118 -14.32 -24.11 11.07
CA ALA A 118 -14.03 -22.95 11.90
C ALA A 118 -15.23 -21.99 12.02
N LYS A 119 -15.98 -21.79 10.93
CA LYS A 119 -17.22 -21.03 10.94
C LYS A 119 -18.28 -21.62 11.87
N ALA A 120 -18.42 -22.95 11.90
CA ALA A 120 -19.36 -23.62 12.79
C ALA A 120 -18.97 -23.45 14.26
N GLU A 121 -17.66 -23.49 14.57
CA GLU A 121 -17.15 -23.24 15.92
C GLU A 121 -17.39 -21.80 16.37
N LEU A 122 -17.10 -20.82 15.50
CA LEU A 122 -17.34 -19.42 15.79
C LEU A 122 -18.82 -19.11 16.00
N LYS A 123 -19.71 -19.79 15.29
CA LYS A 123 -21.16 -19.69 15.53
C LYS A 123 -21.54 -20.10 16.95
N LYS A 124 -20.92 -21.16 17.49
CA LYS A 124 -21.13 -21.62 18.88
C LYS A 124 -20.62 -20.56 19.88
N LYS A 125 -19.56 -19.82 19.54
CA LYS A 125 -19.03 -18.71 20.35
C LYS A 125 -19.84 -17.40 20.22
N GLY A 126 -20.93 -17.40 19.44
CA GLY A 126 -21.84 -16.25 19.32
C GLY A 126 -21.63 -15.35 18.10
N PHE A 127 -20.67 -15.66 17.24
CA PHE A 127 -20.49 -14.92 16.00
C PHE A 127 -21.55 -15.33 14.98
N ARG A 128 -22.47 -14.43 14.63
CA ARG A 128 -23.61 -14.77 13.76
C ARG A 128 -23.42 -14.32 12.31
N LYS A 129 -22.78 -13.16 12.10
CA LYS A 129 -22.58 -12.57 10.79
C LYS A 129 -21.15 -12.83 10.33
N MET A 130 -20.96 -13.88 9.53
CA MET A 130 -19.66 -14.19 8.94
C MET A 130 -19.82 -15.00 7.67
N TRP A 131 -18.91 -14.80 6.73
CA TRP A 131 -18.88 -15.55 5.47
C TRP A 131 -17.44 -15.91 5.08
N ILE A 132 -17.33 -16.97 4.28
CA ILE A 132 -16.06 -17.47 3.80
C ILE A 132 -15.69 -16.69 2.54
N VAL A 133 -14.48 -16.15 2.50
CA VAL A 133 -13.92 -15.43 1.36
C VAL A 133 -12.64 -16.11 0.88
N LYS A 134 -12.44 -16.16 -0.44
CA LYS A 134 -11.16 -16.56 -1.00
C LYS A 134 -10.16 -15.41 -0.77
N SER A 135 -8.99 -15.74 -0.28
CA SER A 135 -7.94 -14.77 0.06
C SER A 135 -6.57 -15.39 -0.12
N ARG A 136 -5.57 -14.55 -0.29
CA ARG A 136 -4.18 -15.01 -0.15
C ARG A 136 -3.87 -15.21 1.33
N ILE A 137 -3.28 -16.35 1.64
CA ILE A 137 -2.86 -16.74 2.99
C ILE A 137 -1.34 -16.93 3.02
N ASP A 138 -0.76 -16.78 4.19
CA ASP A 138 0.68 -16.96 4.46
C ASP A 138 1.00 -18.42 4.76
#